data_dd384f3665ca9620ceff3305815b379b
#
_entry.id   dd384f3665ca9620ceff3305815b379b
#
_cell.length_a   1.000
_cell.length_b   1.000
_cell.length_c   1.000
_cell.angle_alpha   90.00
_cell.angle_beta   90.00
_cell.angle_gamma   90.00
#
_symmetry.space_group_name_H-M   'P 1'
#
loop_
_entity.id
_entity.type
_entity.pdbx_description
1 polymer ?
#
loop_
_entity_poly.entity_id
_entity_poly.type
_entity_poly.pdbx_seq_one_letter_code
_entity_poly.pdbx_strand_id
1 'polypeptide(L)'
;MKNENLLITLLAVAAFAVGCNKEQTTSQQIDKVQTETKEAAQDMKDYTYAQKTAFVEAMQGQLAALNRDLDQLSAKVEKSSDAVKAEAKPKLQALRDQTAQLNKQLDEVKKATESTWDSVKGGFKKAYESSKEGFQQARQWVSDKIAP
;
A
#
# COMPACT_ATOMS: atom_id res chain seq x y z
N MET A 1 -46.69 14.54 24.90
CA MET A 1 -46.31 15.84 24.38
C MET A 1 -44.87 15.74 23.99
N LYS A 2 -44.65 15.50 22.77
CA LYS A 2 -44.20 16.41 21.72
C LYS A 2 -42.78 16.83 21.97
N ASN A 3 -41.88 16.67 21.16
CA ASN A 3 -41.72 16.53 19.72
C ASN A 3 -40.30 16.06 19.52
N GLU A 4 -40.05 15.01 18.70
CA GLU A 4 -39.84 15.23 17.28
C GLU A 4 -38.88 16.33 16.98
N ASN A 5 -37.79 15.86 16.58
CA ASN A 5 -37.18 16.22 15.30
C ASN A 5 -35.83 15.55 15.30
N LEU A 6 -35.65 14.40 14.71
CA LEU A 6 -35.76 14.21 13.28
C LEU A 6 -35.11 15.36 12.55
N LEU A 7 -33.97 15.19 12.18
CA LEU A 7 -33.36 15.71 10.99
C LEU A 7 -32.05 14.98 10.85
N ILE A 8 -32.05 13.83 10.23
CA ILE A 8 -32.13 13.73 8.78
C ILE A 8 -31.20 14.65 8.10
N THR A 9 -30.50 13.92 7.34
CA THR A 9 -29.92 14.31 6.07
C THR A 9 -28.82 15.30 6.17
N LEU A 10 -27.70 14.77 5.99
CA LEU A 10 -27.02 15.28 4.83
C LEU A 10 -26.35 14.15 4.09
N LEU A 11 -27.11 13.62 3.18
CA LEU A 11 -26.60 13.16 1.92
C LEU A 11 -25.88 14.33 1.27
N ALA A 12 -24.63 14.47 1.53
CA ALA A 12 -23.76 15.16 0.63
C ALA A 12 -23.40 14.15 -0.46
N VAL A 13 -24.27 14.02 -1.41
CA VAL A 13 -23.91 13.58 -2.74
C VAL A 13 -22.95 14.66 -3.23
N ALA A 14 -21.70 14.50 -2.96
CA ALA A 14 -20.69 15.19 -3.70
C ALA A 14 -20.78 14.63 -5.12
N ALA A 15 -21.47 15.35 -5.97
CA ALA A 15 -21.35 15.23 -7.39
C ALA A 15 -19.87 15.30 -7.71
N PHE A 16 -19.29 14.19 -8.07
CA PHE A 16 -18.02 14.18 -8.74
C PHE A 16 -18.25 14.86 -10.07
N ALA A 17 -18.03 16.14 -10.08
CA ALA A 17 -17.76 16.84 -11.31
C ALA A 17 -16.52 16.17 -11.90
N VAL A 18 -16.75 15.37 -12.90
CA VAL A 18 -15.74 14.99 -13.87
C VAL A 18 -15.33 16.27 -14.55
N GLY A 19 -14.34 16.89 -14.01
CA GLY A 19 -13.76 18.13 -14.50
C GLY A 19 -12.26 18.02 -14.45
N CYS A 20 -11.69 17.85 -15.63
CA CYS A 20 -10.30 18.12 -15.99
C CYS A 20 -9.23 17.39 -15.19
N ASN A 21 -8.73 16.37 -15.85
CA ASN A 21 -7.36 15.93 -15.90
C ASN A 21 -6.36 17.04 -15.51
N LYS A 22 -6.20 17.29 -14.23
CA LYS A 22 -4.94 17.77 -13.72
C LYS A 22 -4.17 16.53 -13.34
N GLU A 23 -3.14 16.26 -14.09
CA GLU A 23 -2.13 15.30 -13.74
C GLU A 23 -1.78 15.51 -12.28
N GLN A 24 -2.22 14.59 -11.42
CA GLN A 24 -1.76 14.58 -10.04
C GLN A 24 -0.26 14.41 -10.11
N THR A 25 0.46 15.40 -9.63
CA THR A 25 1.91 15.36 -9.62
C THR A 25 2.36 14.10 -8.88
N THR A 26 3.42 13.49 -9.36
CA THR A 26 3.98 12.25 -8.79
C THR A 26 4.22 12.37 -7.27
N SER A 27 4.55 13.58 -6.78
CA SER A 27 4.70 13.85 -5.35
C SER A 27 3.40 13.72 -4.56
N GLN A 28 2.26 14.16 -5.10
CA GLN A 28 0.97 14.01 -4.41
C GLN A 28 0.52 12.56 -4.32
N GLN A 29 0.83 11.75 -5.33
CA GLN A 29 0.58 10.31 -5.27
C GLN A 29 1.49 9.62 -4.25
N ILE A 30 2.74 10.05 -4.15
CA ILE A 30 3.71 9.55 -3.15
C ILE A 30 3.23 9.89 -1.74
N ASP A 31 2.80 11.11 -1.48
CA ASP A 31 2.31 11.55 -0.17
C ASP A 31 1.07 10.77 0.27
N LYS A 32 0.15 10.52 -0.64
CA LYS A 32 -1.07 9.76 -0.36
C LYS A 32 -0.78 8.31 0.02
N VAL A 33 0.09 7.65 -0.73
CA VAL A 33 0.51 6.27 -0.43
C VAL A 33 1.34 6.21 0.86
N GLN A 34 2.14 7.24 1.17
CA GLN A 34 2.87 7.31 2.43
C GLN A 34 1.95 7.38 3.64
N THR A 35 0.86 8.14 3.54
CA THR A 35 -0.10 8.29 4.64
C THR A 35 -0.85 6.98 4.88
N GLU A 36 -1.42 6.40 3.83
CA GLU A 36 -2.13 5.11 3.91
C GLU A 36 -1.25 3.97 4.45
N THR A 37 0.03 3.99 4.11
CA THR A 37 0.97 2.95 4.54
C THR A 37 1.43 3.14 5.99
N LYS A 38 1.52 4.38 6.48
CA LYS A 38 1.83 4.65 7.90
C LYS A 38 0.71 4.21 8.82
N GLU A 39 -0.53 4.47 8.45
CA GLU A 39 -1.71 4.03 9.20
C GLU A 39 -1.77 2.50 9.28
N ALA A 40 -1.59 1.81 8.15
CA ALA A 40 -1.57 0.35 8.12
C ALA A 40 -0.48 -0.27 9.01
N ALA A 41 0.72 0.31 9.06
CA ALA A 41 1.81 -0.18 9.90
C ALA A 41 1.56 0.04 11.40
N GLN A 42 0.84 1.09 11.76
CA GLN A 42 0.46 1.38 13.14
C GLN A 42 -0.61 0.41 13.64
N ASP A 43 -1.59 0.13 12.81
CA ASP A 43 -2.70 -0.77 13.13
C ASP A 43 -2.27 -2.23 13.30
N MET A 44 -1.18 -2.66 12.66
CA MET A 44 -0.65 -4.02 12.78
C MET A 44 -0.31 -4.43 14.23
N LYS A 45 0.06 -3.48 15.09
CA LYS A 45 0.43 -3.77 16.48
C LYS A 45 -0.74 -4.21 17.32
N ASP A 46 -1.92 -3.71 17.01
CA ASP A 46 -3.09 -3.80 17.88
C ASP A 46 -3.95 -5.04 17.60
N TYR A 47 -3.65 -5.80 16.54
CA TYR A 47 -4.37 -7.01 16.22
C TYR A 47 -4.04 -8.16 17.17
N THR A 48 -5.05 -8.69 17.81
CA THR A 48 -4.96 -9.90 18.63
C THR A 48 -5.11 -11.17 17.78
N TYR A 49 -4.79 -12.34 18.34
CA TYR A 49 -5.01 -13.60 17.65
C TYR A 49 -6.48 -13.82 17.23
N ALA A 50 -7.42 -13.41 18.07
CA ALA A 50 -8.85 -13.45 17.73
C ALA A 50 -9.21 -12.63 16.49
N GLN A 51 -8.41 -11.63 16.16
CA GLN A 51 -8.55 -10.76 14.99
C GLN A 51 -7.68 -11.20 13.80
N LYS A 52 -7.11 -12.39 13.84
CA LYS A 52 -6.22 -12.91 12.78
C LYS A 52 -6.84 -12.81 11.38
N THR A 53 -8.10 -13.19 11.23
CA THR A 53 -8.81 -13.12 9.94
C THR A 53 -8.89 -11.68 9.44
N ALA A 54 -9.27 -10.74 10.29
CA ALA A 54 -9.34 -9.32 9.94
C ALA A 54 -7.95 -8.76 9.58
N PHE A 55 -6.91 -9.16 10.30
CA PHE A 55 -5.53 -8.81 9.97
C PHE A 55 -5.11 -9.32 8.59
N VAL A 56 -5.38 -10.58 8.28
CA VAL A 56 -5.06 -11.19 6.99
C VAL A 56 -5.77 -10.47 5.86
N GLU A 57 -7.05 -10.17 5.99
CA GLU A 57 -7.83 -9.43 4.99
C GLU A 57 -7.27 -8.02 4.75
N ALA A 58 -6.95 -7.30 5.82
CA ALA A 58 -6.34 -5.98 5.74
C ALA A 58 -4.98 -6.03 5.02
N MET A 59 -4.14 -7.02 5.35
CA MET A 59 -2.83 -7.18 4.73
C MET A 59 -2.91 -7.64 3.28
N GLN A 60 -3.87 -8.47 2.91
CA GLN A 60 -4.14 -8.79 1.50
C GLN A 60 -4.47 -7.55 0.70
N GLY A 61 -5.27 -6.64 1.24
CA GLY A 61 -5.56 -5.35 0.63
C GLY A 61 -4.31 -4.48 0.45
N GLN A 62 -3.43 -4.44 1.45
CA GLN A 62 -2.16 -3.72 1.38
C GLN A 62 -1.20 -4.31 0.35
N LEU A 63 -1.09 -5.63 0.27
CA LEU A 63 -0.26 -6.31 -0.74
C LEU A 63 -0.80 -6.08 -2.15
N ALA A 64 -2.12 -6.07 -2.34
CA ALA A 64 -2.74 -5.72 -3.62
C ALA A 64 -2.42 -4.27 -4.01
N ALA A 65 -2.38 -3.34 -3.06
CA ALA A 65 -1.97 -1.96 -3.29
C ALA A 65 -0.49 -1.87 -3.72
N LEU A 66 0.40 -2.60 -3.05
CA LEU A 66 1.82 -2.67 -3.44
C LEU A 66 2.01 -3.24 -4.84
N ASN A 67 1.26 -4.27 -5.23
CA ASN A 67 1.30 -4.82 -6.58
C ASN A 67 0.86 -3.80 -7.64
N ARG A 68 -0.21 -3.05 -7.36
CA ARG A 68 -0.65 -1.97 -8.26
C ARG A 68 0.38 -0.86 -8.40
N ASP A 69 1.04 -0.49 -7.31
CA ASP A 69 2.15 0.47 -7.33
C ASP A 69 3.31 -0.03 -8.20
N LEU A 70 3.66 -1.29 -8.05
CA LEU A 70 4.71 -1.92 -8.84
C LEU A 70 4.37 -1.91 -10.34
N ASP A 71 3.13 -2.21 -10.70
CA ASP A 71 2.65 -2.14 -12.08
C ASP A 71 2.72 -0.71 -12.63
N GLN A 72 2.34 0.29 -11.83
CA GLN A 72 2.43 1.70 -12.22
C GLN A 72 3.88 2.16 -12.39
N LEU A 73 4.78 1.78 -11.48
CA LEU A 73 6.21 2.06 -11.60
C LEU A 73 6.80 1.40 -12.85
N SER A 74 6.45 0.14 -13.10
CA SER A 74 6.87 -0.58 -14.30
C SER A 74 6.38 0.10 -15.57
N ALA A 75 5.12 0.53 -15.62
CA ALA A 75 4.55 1.23 -16.77
C ALA A 75 5.24 2.58 -17.05
N LYS A 76 5.60 3.33 -16.00
CA LYS A 76 6.37 4.57 -16.15
C LYS A 76 7.76 4.32 -16.70
N VAL A 77 8.43 3.30 -16.19
CA VAL A 77 9.76 2.90 -16.65
C VAL A 77 9.74 2.45 -18.11
N GLU A 78 8.72 1.69 -18.53
CA GLU A 78 8.60 1.24 -19.93
C GLU A 78 8.45 2.38 -20.94
N LYS A 79 7.95 3.52 -20.51
CA LYS A 79 7.82 4.73 -21.32
C LYS A 79 9.07 5.62 -21.30
N SER A 80 10.08 5.24 -20.54
CA SER A 80 11.32 6.02 -20.40
C SER A 80 12.41 5.59 -21.40
N SER A 81 13.58 6.22 -21.33
CA SER A 81 14.74 5.86 -22.15
C SER A 81 15.29 4.47 -21.84
N ASP A 82 16.00 3.87 -22.77
CA ASP A 82 16.61 2.53 -22.59
C ASP A 82 17.63 2.51 -21.44
N ALA A 83 18.34 3.61 -21.21
CA ALA A 83 19.25 3.75 -20.07
C ALA A 83 18.50 3.66 -18.72
N VAL A 84 17.37 4.36 -18.60
CA VAL A 84 16.52 4.33 -17.40
C VAL A 84 15.90 2.94 -17.20
N LYS A 85 15.45 2.30 -18.27
CA LYS A 85 14.95 0.92 -18.22
C LYS A 85 15.99 -0.06 -17.67
N ALA A 86 17.22 0.04 -18.14
CA ALA A 86 18.32 -0.82 -17.70
C ALA A 86 18.64 -0.62 -16.20
N GLU A 87 18.65 0.63 -15.73
CA GLU A 87 18.85 0.94 -14.29
C GLU A 87 17.67 0.51 -13.42
N ALA A 88 16.45 0.60 -13.94
CA ALA A 88 15.23 0.26 -13.21
C ALA A 88 15.03 -1.24 -13.04
N LYS A 89 15.46 -2.04 -14.01
CA LYS A 89 15.19 -3.49 -14.05
C LYS A 89 15.55 -4.22 -12.75
N PRO A 90 16.76 -4.08 -12.18
CA PRO A 90 17.09 -4.74 -10.91
C PRO A 90 16.27 -4.21 -9.74
N LYS A 91 15.92 -2.91 -9.73
CA LYS A 91 15.11 -2.30 -8.68
C LYS A 91 13.68 -2.84 -8.69
N LEU A 92 13.06 -2.91 -9.86
CA LEU A 92 11.72 -3.47 -10.03
C LEU A 92 11.70 -4.97 -9.70
N GLN A 93 12.74 -5.71 -10.07
CA GLN A 93 12.85 -7.13 -9.73
C GLN A 93 12.94 -7.32 -8.22
N ALA A 94 13.76 -6.52 -7.53
CA ALA A 94 13.86 -6.57 -6.06
C ALA A 94 12.50 -6.31 -5.39
N LEU A 95 11.71 -5.36 -5.90
CA LEU A 95 10.35 -5.10 -5.38
C LEU A 95 9.39 -6.27 -5.62
N ARG A 96 9.47 -6.93 -6.77
CA ARG A 96 8.69 -8.14 -7.05
C ARG A 96 9.04 -9.27 -6.09
N ASP A 97 10.31 -9.47 -5.84
CA ASP A 97 10.80 -10.49 -4.92
C ASP A 97 10.36 -10.20 -3.48
N GLN A 98 10.44 -8.96 -3.05
CA GLN A 98 9.95 -8.53 -1.73
C GLN A 98 8.43 -8.74 -1.59
N THR A 99 7.65 -8.39 -2.60
CA THR A 99 6.20 -8.60 -2.60
C THR A 99 5.86 -10.10 -2.57
N ALA A 100 6.56 -10.92 -3.32
CA ALA A 100 6.40 -12.37 -3.29
C ALA A 100 6.75 -12.95 -1.90
N GLN A 101 7.79 -12.44 -1.27
CA GLN A 101 8.17 -12.82 0.09
C GLN A 101 7.11 -12.44 1.11
N LEU A 102 6.53 -11.25 1.00
CA LEU A 102 5.41 -10.81 1.85
C LEU A 102 4.18 -11.72 1.72
N ASN A 103 3.85 -12.14 0.49
CA ASN A 103 2.75 -13.09 0.27
C ASN A 103 3.00 -14.42 0.99
N LYS A 104 4.23 -14.96 0.92
CA LYS A 104 4.61 -16.17 1.65
C LYS A 104 4.50 -15.99 3.16
N GLN A 105 4.97 -14.87 3.68
CA GLN A 105 4.87 -14.57 5.11
C GLN A 105 3.43 -14.36 5.56
N LEU A 106 2.56 -13.82 4.71
CA LEU A 106 1.13 -13.73 5.01
C LEU A 106 0.48 -15.12 5.10
N ASP A 107 0.91 -16.07 4.28
CA ASP A 107 0.49 -17.46 4.41
C ASP A 107 0.92 -18.10 5.74
N GLU A 108 2.11 -17.74 6.25
CA GLU A 108 2.53 -18.15 7.59
C GLU A 108 1.66 -17.50 8.68
N VAL A 109 1.28 -16.25 8.52
CA VAL A 109 0.32 -15.58 9.43
C VAL A 109 -1.01 -16.30 9.48
N LYS A 110 -1.53 -16.76 8.35
CA LYS A 110 -2.77 -17.56 8.27
C LYS A 110 -2.70 -18.85 9.08
N LYS A 111 -1.52 -19.45 9.12
CA LYS A 111 -1.26 -20.72 9.85
C LYS A 111 -0.88 -20.49 11.32
N ALA A 112 -0.64 -19.26 11.76
CA ALA A 112 -0.22 -18.95 13.11
C ALA A 112 -1.23 -19.46 14.13
N THR A 113 -0.73 -19.97 15.26
CA THR A 113 -1.49 -20.33 16.45
C THR A 113 -1.48 -19.18 17.44
N GLU A 114 -2.29 -19.26 18.49
CA GLU A 114 -2.30 -18.24 19.54
C GLU A 114 -0.91 -18.07 20.17
N SER A 115 -0.18 -19.15 20.38
CA SER A 115 1.17 -19.12 20.96
C SER A 115 2.24 -18.54 20.02
N THR A 116 2.05 -18.61 18.71
CA THR A 116 3.00 -18.11 17.72
C THR A 116 2.60 -16.75 17.11
N TRP A 117 1.41 -16.27 17.45
CA TRP A 117 0.82 -15.08 16.83
C TRP A 117 1.70 -13.84 16.89
N ASP A 118 2.19 -13.48 18.06
CA ASP A 118 3.00 -12.26 18.23
C ASP A 118 4.32 -12.32 17.45
N SER A 119 4.96 -13.50 17.44
CA SER A 119 6.20 -13.72 16.70
C SER A 119 5.99 -13.64 15.19
N VAL A 120 4.97 -14.31 14.67
CA VAL A 120 4.67 -14.36 13.24
C VAL A 120 4.18 -13.00 12.74
N LYS A 121 3.29 -12.36 13.48
CA LYS A 121 2.83 -11.01 13.19
C LYS A 121 3.98 -9.99 13.17
N GLY A 122 4.87 -10.06 14.15
CA GLY A 122 6.04 -9.20 14.25
C GLY A 122 7.02 -9.39 13.08
N GLY A 123 7.22 -10.63 12.65
CA GLY A 123 8.05 -10.96 11.49
C GLY A 123 7.47 -10.39 10.18
N PHE A 124 6.16 -10.55 9.98
CA PHE A 124 5.45 -9.97 8.84
C PHE A 124 5.54 -8.44 8.85
N LYS A 125 5.32 -7.82 10.00
CA LYS A 125 5.40 -6.36 10.16
C LYS A 125 6.77 -5.83 9.73
N LYS A 126 7.85 -6.43 10.20
CA LYS A 126 9.23 -6.03 9.84
C LYS A 126 9.47 -6.13 8.33
N ALA A 127 9.05 -7.22 7.72
CA ALA A 127 9.19 -7.43 6.29
C ALA A 127 8.35 -6.44 5.49
N TYR A 128 7.15 -6.12 5.95
CA TYR A 128 6.28 -5.12 5.34
C TYR A 128 6.89 -3.72 5.41
N GLU A 129 7.41 -3.31 6.56
CA GLU A 129 8.10 -2.02 6.72
C GLU A 129 9.33 -1.90 5.83
N SER A 130 10.14 -2.96 5.73
CA SER A 130 11.29 -3.01 4.84
C SER A 130 10.89 -2.90 3.36
N SER A 131 9.84 -3.59 2.95
CA SER A 131 9.30 -3.50 1.58
C SER A 131 8.77 -2.11 1.27
N LYS A 132 8.11 -1.49 2.23
CA LYS A 132 7.61 -0.11 2.12
C LYS A 132 8.75 0.88 1.85
N GLU A 133 9.85 0.78 2.58
CA GLU A 133 11.03 1.61 2.34
C GLU A 133 11.60 1.40 0.93
N GLY A 134 11.68 0.15 0.48
CA GLY A 134 12.10 -0.19 -0.88
C GLY A 134 11.20 0.45 -1.94
N PHE A 135 9.90 0.41 -1.75
CA PHE A 135 8.94 1.07 -2.63
C PHE A 135 9.07 2.60 -2.62
N GLN A 136 9.29 3.21 -1.47
CA GLN A 136 9.52 4.65 -1.37
C GLN A 136 10.78 5.07 -2.13
N GLN A 137 11.86 4.35 -1.95
CA GLN A 137 13.12 4.60 -2.66
C GLN A 137 12.95 4.45 -4.18
N ALA A 138 12.23 3.43 -4.61
CA ALA A 138 11.96 3.21 -6.03
C ALA A 138 11.09 4.31 -6.64
N ARG A 139 10.06 4.75 -5.93
CA ARG A 139 9.21 5.88 -6.37
C ARG A 139 10.01 7.18 -6.48
N GLN A 140 10.84 7.46 -5.49
CA GLN A 140 11.70 8.64 -5.51
C GLN A 140 12.67 8.57 -6.68
N TRP A 141 13.31 7.43 -6.87
CA TRP A 141 14.23 7.22 -8.00
C TRP A 141 13.52 7.41 -9.35
N VAL A 142 12.33 6.84 -9.53
CA VAL A 142 11.51 7.01 -10.75
C VAL A 142 11.14 8.48 -10.93
N SER A 143 10.75 9.17 -9.88
CA SER A 143 10.43 10.59 -9.91
C SER A 143 11.62 11.43 -10.35
N ASP A 144 12.81 11.14 -9.83
CA ASP A 144 14.04 11.88 -10.13
C ASP A 144 14.54 11.64 -11.56
N LYS A 145 14.32 10.44 -12.11
CA LYS A 145 14.82 10.05 -13.44
C LYS A 145 13.83 10.30 -14.57
N ILE A 146 12.55 10.29 -14.30
CA ILE A 146 11.48 10.32 -15.31
C ILE A 146 10.60 11.57 -15.16
N ALA A 147 10.66 12.27 -14.04
CA ALA A 147 9.91 13.51 -13.87
C ALA A 147 10.30 14.54 -14.91
N PRO A 148 9.31 15.24 -15.50
CA PRO A 148 9.56 16.31 -16.46
C PRO A 148 10.23 17.51 -15.81
#